data_34f8d001e3e95f4e40731ffe4ec0c5cb
#
_entry.id   34f8d001e3e95f4e40731ffe4ec0c5cb
#
_cell.length_a   1.000
_cell.length_b   1.000
_cell.length_c   1.000
_cell.angle_alpha   90.00
_cell.angle_beta   90.00
_cell.angle_gamma   90.00
#
_symmetry.space_group_name_H-M   'P 1'
#
loop_
_entity.id
_entity.type
_entity.pdbx_description
1 polymer ?
#
loop_
_entity_poly.entity_id
_entity_poly.type
_entity_poly.pdbx_seq_one_letter_code
_entity_poly.pdbx_strand_id
1 'polypeptide(L)'
;MRRERFGERPLSFVKLISYPRTPPGEAGVNAHNDAGFLTLLLQHGVGGLQALAPDGEWLDIDPPPGAIIVNIGEMLQAMTGNYFVACTHRVIATEPRFSSAYFHGPDLRTSLAPLALPARFA
;
A
#
# COMPACT_ATOMS: atom_id res chain seq x y z
N MET A 1 -13.94 -8.88 -11.70
CA MET A 1 -13.84 -9.24 -10.28
C MET A 1 -15.25 -9.34 -9.72
N ARG A 2 -15.64 -10.48 -9.16
CA ARG A 2 -17.02 -10.67 -8.73
C ARG A 2 -17.29 -9.86 -7.46
N ARG A 3 -18.46 -9.19 -7.39
CA ARG A 3 -18.93 -8.44 -6.21
C ARG A 3 -18.88 -9.26 -4.90
N GLU A 4 -18.97 -10.57 -5.01
CA GLU A 4 -18.95 -11.53 -3.90
C GLU A 4 -17.65 -11.50 -3.06
N ARG A 5 -16.52 -11.04 -3.62
CA ARG A 5 -15.23 -11.01 -2.89
C ARG A 5 -15.10 -9.84 -1.93
N PHE A 6 -15.84 -8.78 -2.13
CA PHE A 6 -15.86 -7.62 -1.23
C PHE A 6 -17.19 -7.46 -0.51
N GLY A 7 -18.04 -8.43 -0.59
CA GLY A 7 -19.30 -8.63 0.11
C GLY A 7 -19.91 -7.44 0.87
N GLU A 8 -20.81 -7.74 1.77
CA GLU A 8 -21.44 -6.75 2.64
C GLU A 8 -20.51 -6.30 3.80
N ARG A 9 -19.41 -7.03 4.04
CA ARG A 9 -18.50 -6.81 5.19
C ARG A 9 -17.05 -6.88 4.76
N PRO A 10 -16.58 -5.96 3.91
CA PRO A 10 -15.15 -5.91 3.58
C PRO A 10 -14.33 -5.62 4.83
N LEU A 11 -13.17 -6.27 4.95
CA LEU A 11 -12.21 -5.94 5.98
C LEU A 11 -11.46 -4.68 5.56
N SER A 12 -12.01 -3.54 5.95
CA SER A 12 -11.43 -2.24 5.60
C SER A 12 -11.36 -1.35 6.83
N PHE A 13 -10.29 -0.58 6.94
CA PHE A 13 -10.11 0.36 8.03
C PHE A 13 -9.27 1.56 7.60
N VAL A 14 -9.42 2.67 8.32
CA VAL A 14 -8.60 3.87 8.16
C VAL A 14 -7.60 3.94 9.31
N LYS A 15 -6.36 4.28 8.98
CA LYS A 15 -5.30 4.55 9.95
C LYS A 15 -4.81 5.98 9.76
N LEU A 16 -4.90 6.76 10.82
CA LEU A 16 -4.32 8.10 10.89
C LEU A 16 -2.99 7.98 11.62
N ILE A 17 -1.92 8.45 10.99
CA ILE A 17 -0.57 8.26 11.50
C ILE A 17 0.10 9.61 11.64
N SER A 18 0.61 9.87 12.85
CA SER A 18 1.48 11.00 13.16
C SER A 18 2.92 10.48 13.30
N TYR A 19 3.81 11.09 12.54
CA TYR A 19 5.23 10.76 12.59
C TYR A 19 5.99 11.94 13.19
N PRO A 20 6.70 11.76 14.31
CA PRO A 20 7.69 12.73 14.73
C PRO A 20 8.88 12.71 13.75
N ARG A 21 9.73 13.73 13.81
CA ARG A 21 11.00 13.68 13.10
C ARG A 21 11.80 12.44 13.55
N THR A 22 12.28 11.66 12.59
CA THR A 22 13.19 10.55 12.88
C THR A 22 14.64 11.03 12.92
N PRO A 23 15.49 10.47 13.81
CA PRO A 23 16.92 10.71 13.77
C PRO A 23 17.53 10.31 12.43
N PRO A 24 18.64 10.93 12.02
CA PRO A 24 19.36 10.52 10.81
C PRO A 24 19.68 9.01 10.82
N GLY A 25 19.37 8.33 9.73
CA GLY A 25 19.60 6.89 9.58
C GLY A 25 18.49 5.99 10.14
N GLU A 26 17.45 6.54 10.76
CA GLU A 26 16.31 5.80 11.27
C GLU A 26 15.08 6.00 10.38
N ALA A 27 14.23 4.98 10.32
CA ALA A 27 12.95 5.05 9.61
C ALA A 27 11.79 5.31 10.59
N GLY A 28 10.85 6.16 10.19
CA GLY A 28 9.59 6.35 10.90
C GLY A 28 8.69 5.11 10.78
N VAL A 29 8.75 4.45 9.63
CA VAL A 29 8.21 3.10 9.40
C VAL A 29 9.24 2.31 8.61
N ASN A 30 9.60 1.14 9.12
CA ASN A 30 10.54 0.24 8.48
C ASN A 30 10.00 -0.29 7.14
N ALA A 31 10.91 -0.72 6.27
CA ALA A 31 10.57 -1.32 4.99
C ALA A 31 9.63 -2.53 5.18
N HIS A 32 8.51 -2.53 4.48
CA HIS A 32 7.49 -3.58 4.53
C HIS A 32 6.62 -3.57 3.27
N ASN A 33 5.83 -4.60 3.11
CA ASN A 33 4.72 -4.68 2.18
C ASN A 33 3.40 -4.61 2.95
N ASP A 34 2.35 -4.06 2.33
CA ASP A 34 1.01 -4.13 2.89
C ASP A 34 0.42 -5.52 2.67
N ALA A 35 -0.13 -6.12 3.73
CA ALA A 35 -0.67 -7.47 3.67
C ALA A 35 -2.01 -7.57 2.91
N GLY A 36 -2.78 -6.48 2.84
CA GLY A 36 -4.14 -6.46 2.29
C GLY A 36 -4.21 -6.54 0.78
N PHE A 37 -5.31 -6.02 0.24
CA PHE A 37 -5.57 -5.99 -1.20
C PHE A 37 -5.03 -4.71 -1.84
N LEU A 38 -5.49 -3.55 -1.35
CA LEU A 38 -5.03 -2.23 -1.77
C LEU A 38 -4.93 -1.31 -0.55
N THR A 39 -3.99 -0.39 -0.59
CA THR A 39 -3.90 0.73 0.33
C THR A 39 -4.02 2.03 -0.43
N LEU A 40 -4.92 2.90 0.01
CA LEU A 40 -5.07 4.26 -0.49
C LEU A 40 -4.44 5.21 0.53
N LEU A 41 -3.36 5.87 0.15
CA LEU A 41 -2.57 6.70 1.05
C LEU A 41 -2.62 8.17 0.64
N LEU A 42 -2.98 9.03 1.60
CA LEU A 42 -2.88 10.48 1.48
C LEU A 42 -1.75 10.99 2.37
N GLN A 43 -0.78 11.67 1.78
CA GLN A 43 0.23 12.45 2.48
C GLN A 43 -0.27 13.89 2.66
N HIS A 44 -0.19 14.43 3.87
CA HIS A 44 -0.70 15.76 4.20
C HIS A 44 0.37 16.84 3.98
N GLY A 45 0.84 17.00 2.74
CA GLY A 45 1.75 18.08 2.32
C GLY A 45 3.22 17.89 2.69
N VAL A 46 3.56 16.89 3.49
CA VAL A 46 4.94 16.56 3.86
C VAL A 46 5.27 15.18 3.30
N GLY A 47 6.31 15.07 2.51
CA GLY A 47 6.80 13.83 1.92
C GLY A 47 7.39 12.85 2.95
N GLY A 48 8.24 11.96 2.47
CA GLY A 48 8.95 10.97 3.30
C GLY A 48 8.59 9.52 3.01
N LEU A 49 7.55 9.26 2.22
CA LEU A 49 7.29 7.93 1.69
C LEU A 49 8.34 7.59 0.63
N GLN A 50 8.94 6.43 0.75
CA GLN A 50 9.87 5.87 -0.23
C GLN A 50 9.40 4.49 -0.66
N ALA A 51 9.52 4.21 -1.96
CA ALA A 51 9.25 2.91 -2.56
C ALA A 51 10.54 2.28 -3.06
N LEU A 52 10.66 0.97 -2.91
CA LEU A 52 11.80 0.21 -3.40
C LEU A 52 11.59 -0.15 -4.88
N ALA A 53 12.45 0.37 -5.74
CA ALA A 53 12.46 0.02 -7.15
C ALA A 53 13.05 -1.39 -7.40
N PRO A 54 12.76 -2.01 -8.55
CA PRO A 54 13.27 -3.36 -8.86
C PRO A 54 14.80 -3.48 -8.91
N ASP A 55 15.49 -2.39 -9.17
CA ASP A 55 16.97 -2.32 -9.16
C ASP A 55 17.59 -2.17 -7.76
N GLY A 56 16.74 -2.06 -6.72
CA GLY A 56 17.16 -1.91 -5.33
C GLY A 56 17.29 -0.46 -4.85
N GLU A 57 17.02 0.52 -5.72
CA GLU A 57 17.06 1.92 -5.33
C GLU A 57 15.76 2.35 -4.62
N TRP A 58 15.92 3.24 -3.62
CA TRP A 58 14.79 3.87 -2.94
C TRP A 58 14.37 5.14 -3.65
N LEU A 59 13.12 5.19 -4.10
CA LEU A 59 12.53 6.33 -4.77
C LEU A 59 11.64 7.12 -3.83
N ASP A 60 11.86 8.44 -3.75
CA ASP A 60 10.92 9.31 -3.04
C ASP A 60 9.60 9.40 -3.81
N ILE A 61 8.50 9.29 -3.08
CA ILE A 61 7.15 9.35 -3.63
C ILE A 61 6.50 10.67 -3.19
N ASP A 62 6.57 11.66 -4.05
CA ASP A 62 6.04 13.01 -3.84
C ASP A 62 4.90 13.31 -4.82
N PRO A 63 3.68 12.84 -4.53
CA PRO A 63 2.54 13.09 -5.39
C PRO A 63 2.14 14.57 -5.37
N PRO A 64 1.47 15.04 -6.44
CA PRO A 64 0.88 16.38 -6.45
C PRO A 64 -0.08 16.57 -5.27
N PRO A 65 -0.30 17.81 -4.80
CA PRO A 65 -1.26 18.09 -3.74
C PRO A 65 -2.65 17.52 -4.04
N GLY A 66 -3.23 16.83 -3.06
CA GLY A 66 -4.55 16.20 -3.19
C GLY A 66 -4.58 14.85 -3.92
N ALA A 67 -3.44 14.37 -4.42
CA ALA A 67 -3.37 13.05 -5.03
C ALA A 67 -3.34 11.95 -3.96
N ILE A 68 -3.92 10.81 -4.31
CA ILE A 68 -3.91 9.59 -3.49
C ILE A 68 -2.93 8.60 -4.13
N ILE A 69 -2.04 8.07 -3.31
CA ILE A 69 -1.13 6.98 -3.70
C ILE A 69 -1.88 5.67 -3.52
N VAL A 70 -1.79 4.79 -4.51
CA VAL A 70 -2.40 3.46 -4.47
C VAL A 70 -1.29 2.43 -4.39
N ASN A 71 -1.22 1.70 -3.27
CA ASN A 71 -0.29 0.59 -3.07
C ASN A 71 -1.00 -0.73 -3.29
N ILE A 72 -0.34 -1.64 -3.99
CA ILE A 72 -0.77 -3.03 -4.13
C ILE A 72 -0.30 -3.81 -2.90
N GLY A 73 -1.24 -4.55 -2.29
CA GLY A 73 -0.93 -5.43 -1.16
C GLY A 73 -0.61 -6.86 -1.59
N GLU A 74 0.00 -7.62 -0.68
CA GLU A 74 0.43 -9.01 -0.93
C GLU A 74 -0.72 -9.95 -1.29
N MET A 75 -1.91 -9.69 -0.78
CA MET A 75 -3.11 -10.47 -1.10
C MET A 75 -3.49 -10.33 -2.59
N LEU A 76 -3.43 -9.12 -3.15
CA LEU A 76 -3.66 -8.91 -4.59
C LEU A 76 -2.54 -9.53 -5.41
N GLN A 77 -1.31 -9.43 -4.96
CA GLN A 77 -0.16 -10.08 -5.61
C GLN A 77 -0.40 -11.60 -5.71
N ALA A 78 -0.72 -12.25 -4.60
CA ALA A 78 -0.95 -13.69 -4.57
C ALA A 78 -2.14 -14.11 -5.47
N MET A 79 -3.25 -13.39 -5.40
CA MET A 79 -4.44 -13.70 -6.19
C MET A 79 -4.25 -13.51 -7.69
N THR A 80 -3.30 -12.68 -8.11
CA THR A 80 -3.00 -12.42 -9.53
C THR A 80 -1.81 -13.21 -10.05
N GLY A 81 -1.28 -14.15 -9.26
CA GLY A 81 -0.12 -14.94 -9.66
C GLY A 81 1.11 -14.08 -9.92
N ASN A 82 1.33 -13.05 -9.10
CA ASN A 82 2.40 -12.06 -9.23
C ASN A 82 2.29 -11.13 -10.45
N TYR A 83 1.12 -11.04 -11.10
CA TYR A 83 0.92 -10.05 -12.16
C TYR A 83 0.99 -8.62 -11.60
N PHE A 84 0.26 -8.36 -10.52
CA PHE A 84 0.43 -7.17 -9.71
C PHE A 84 1.36 -7.49 -8.54
N VAL A 85 2.44 -6.74 -8.40
CA VAL A 85 3.44 -6.97 -7.38
C VAL A 85 3.27 -5.96 -6.24
N ALA A 86 3.26 -6.46 -5.01
CA ALA A 86 3.25 -5.60 -3.83
C ALA A 86 4.55 -4.78 -3.77
N CYS A 87 4.41 -3.49 -3.48
CA CYS A 87 5.54 -2.58 -3.44
C CYS A 87 6.10 -2.48 -2.03
N THR A 88 7.35 -2.86 -1.84
CA THR A 88 8.07 -2.60 -0.60
C THR A 88 8.27 -1.10 -0.43
N HIS A 89 7.86 -0.57 0.72
CA HIS A 89 7.94 0.86 0.99
C HIS A 89 8.31 1.13 2.45
N ARG A 90 8.78 2.33 2.72
CA ARG A 90 9.16 2.81 4.06
C ARG A 90 8.86 4.29 4.20
N VAL A 91 8.96 4.80 5.43
CA VAL A 91 8.82 6.23 5.71
C VAL A 91 10.08 6.74 6.39
N ILE A 92 10.67 7.80 5.82
CA ILE A 92 11.75 8.59 6.42
C ILE A 92 11.18 9.96 6.74
N ALA A 93 10.97 10.26 8.01
CA ALA A 93 10.36 11.51 8.46
C ALA A 93 11.44 12.54 8.85
N THR A 94 11.91 13.32 7.88
CA THR A 94 12.91 14.39 8.11
C THR A 94 12.33 15.58 8.87
N GLU A 95 11.01 15.69 8.90
CA GLU A 95 10.24 16.66 9.69
C GLU A 95 8.91 16.01 10.14
N PRO A 96 8.23 16.58 11.16
CA PRO A 96 6.96 16.03 11.60
C PRO A 96 5.96 15.97 10.46
N ARG A 97 5.26 14.83 10.31
CA ARG A 97 4.29 14.61 9.24
C ARG A 97 3.09 13.81 9.69
N PHE A 98 2.02 13.91 8.92
CA PHE A 98 0.82 13.10 9.06
C PHE A 98 0.54 12.36 7.77
N SER A 99 -0.05 11.18 7.89
CA SER A 99 -0.65 10.47 6.75
C SER A 99 -1.97 9.83 7.15
N SER A 100 -2.82 9.65 6.15
CA SER A 100 -4.08 8.91 6.28
C SER A 100 -4.05 7.75 5.30
N ALA A 101 -4.20 6.54 5.80
CA ALA A 101 -4.19 5.33 4.98
C ALA A 101 -5.53 4.60 5.12
N TYR A 102 -6.18 4.31 3.99
CA TYR A 102 -7.33 3.42 3.92
C TYR A 102 -6.85 2.07 3.40
N PHE A 103 -6.94 1.06 4.25
CA PHE A 103 -6.61 -0.32 3.91
C PHE A 103 -7.87 -1.03 3.43
N HIS A 104 -7.85 -1.50 2.20
CA HIS A 104 -8.94 -2.22 1.58
C HIS A 104 -8.64 -3.71 1.53
N GLY A 105 -9.50 -4.50 2.15
CA GLY A 105 -9.40 -5.96 2.14
C GLY A 105 -10.74 -6.61 1.81
N PRO A 106 -10.72 -7.86 1.33
CA PRO A 106 -11.94 -8.62 1.09
C PRO A 106 -12.63 -8.99 2.41
N ASP A 107 -13.87 -9.46 2.32
CA ASP A 107 -14.57 -10.08 3.44
C ASP A 107 -13.75 -11.29 3.94
N LEU A 108 -13.65 -11.48 5.26
CA LEU A 108 -12.88 -12.56 5.89
C LEU A 108 -13.31 -13.97 5.44
N ARG A 109 -14.53 -14.11 4.94
CA ARG A 109 -15.06 -15.37 4.40
C ARG A 109 -14.69 -15.60 2.94
N THR A 110 -14.01 -14.66 2.32
CA THR A 110 -13.65 -14.72 0.90
C THR A 110 -12.52 -15.72 0.68
N SER A 111 -12.70 -16.62 -0.28
CA SER A 111 -11.59 -17.45 -0.76
C SER A 111 -10.57 -16.59 -1.51
N LEU A 112 -9.30 -16.74 -1.16
CA LEU A 112 -8.16 -16.13 -1.86
C LEU A 112 -7.68 -16.97 -3.05
N ALA A 113 -8.56 -17.78 -3.63
CA ALA A 113 -8.23 -18.54 -4.82
C ALA A 113 -7.72 -17.63 -5.96
N PRO A 114 -6.79 -18.12 -6.79
CA PRO A 114 -6.26 -17.36 -7.91
C PRO A 114 -7.35 -16.77 -8.80
N LEU A 115 -7.11 -15.56 -9.27
CA LEU A 115 -7.97 -14.91 -10.25
C LEU A 115 -7.68 -15.50 -11.64
N ALA A 116 -8.73 -15.85 -12.37
CA ALA A 116 -8.60 -16.12 -13.80
C ALA A 116 -8.37 -14.80 -14.52
N LEU A 117 -7.13 -14.49 -14.83
CA LEU A 117 -6.77 -13.32 -15.62
C LEU A 117 -6.93 -13.62 -17.12
N PRO A 118 -7.33 -12.63 -17.95
CA PRO A 118 -7.28 -12.77 -19.41
C PRO A 118 -5.87 -13.14 -19.88
N ALA A 119 -5.76 -13.90 -20.97
CA ALA A 119 -4.47 -14.37 -21.50
C ALA A 119 -3.42 -13.23 -21.73
N ARG A 120 -3.90 -12.02 -22.01
CA ARG A 120 -3.05 -10.82 -22.16
C ARG A 120 -2.35 -10.38 -20.86
N PHE A 121 -2.77 -10.93 -19.71
CA PHE A 121 -2.22 -10.65 -18.39
C PHE A 121 -1.61 -11.90 -17.72
N ALA A 122 -1.62 -13.00 -18.42
CA ALA A 122 -1.04 -14.25 -17.94
C ALA A 122 0.46 -14.36 -18.31
#